data_5fda0c315ea89ba81a6c428eb9e9b5c5
#
_entry.id   5fda0c315ea89ba81a6c428eb9e9b5c5
#
_cell.length_a   1.000
_cell.length_b   1.000
_cell.length_c   1.000
_cell.angle_alpha   90.00
_cell.angle_beta   90.00
_cell.angle_gamma   90.00
#
_symmetry.space_group_name_H-M   'P 1'
#
loop_
_entity.id
_entity.type
_entity.pdbx_description
1 polymer ?
#
loop_
_entity_poly.entity_id
_entity_poly.type
_entity_poly.pdbx_seq_one_letter_code
_entity_poly.pdbx_strand_id
1 'polypeptide(L)'
;MDIKQLLTMITLSQTLNYQKAAEQLQYAPSTLFKHIQMLEQEVGAPLFCKTGRQLALTQQGEAFLVHANRMVEHYYLALDSVCPAEKLEGTVSVGGCEINIGNSLLALFEQFHTAHAETRLNMMMTHNAGVPALIRSDMLDIGFFYTTRPGVVSGLRAVPLYREPVYIMVSWDHPLAQKKGLKYEALEGMQFMYPHDTCCFVGEFLPMLEKMGVHLGKTTFLGGVQLVVEQVRKEGAMTLAPHCAAQHYHDAYGLVRLDMDEEPIWAWENIVYKNYETLKPAARALARSSAVYADELVKKDTSGRISRPNGTA
;
A
#
# COMPACT_ATOMS: atom_id res chain seq x y z
N MET A 1 -12.76 24.12 6.06
CA MET A 1 -11.71 23.16 5.66
C MET A 1 -11.04 23.66 4.40
N ASP A 2 -9.72 23.71 4.40
CA ASP A 2 -8.93 24.09 3.25
C ASP A 2 -7.77 23.08 3.01
N ILE A 3 -7.10 23.19 1.86
CA ILE A 3 -6.04 22.26 1.47
C ILE A 3 -4.84 22.30 2.42
N LYS A 4 -4.55 23.46 3.03
CA LYS A 4 -3.44 23.62 3.97
C LYS A 4 -3.71 22.90 5.28
N GLN A 5 -4.95 22.89 5.74
CA GLN A 5 -5.37 22.12 6.91
C GLN A 5 -5.27 20.62 6.66
N LEU A 6 -5.68 20.15 5.48
CA LEU A 6 -5.54 18.75 5.08
C LEU A 6 -4.08 18.33 4.98
N LEU A 7 -3.23 19.14 4.34
CA LEU A 7 -1.78 18.89 4.30
C LEU A 7 -1.16 18.88 5.69
N THR A 8 -1.59 19.78 6.57
CA THR A 8 -1.13 19.82 7.97
C THR A 8 -1.49 18.50 8.69
N MET A 9 -2.73 18.05 8.57
CA MET A 9 -3.18 16.79 9.17
C MET A 9 -2.37 15.60 8.66
N ILE A 10 -2.19 15.50 7.34
CA ILE A 10 -1.42 14.42 6.72
C ILE A 10 0.02 14.42 7.22
N THR A 11 0.68 15.58 7.22
CA THR A 11 2.07 15.70 7.69
C THR A 11 2.21 15.42 9.20
N LEU A 12 1.25 15.88 10.00
CA LEU A 12 1.24 15.60 11.44
C LEU A 12 0.99 14.11 11.72
N SER A 13 0.14 13.43 10.95
CA SER A 13 -0.08 11.99 11.08
C SER A 13 1.17 11.16 10.80
N GLN A 14 2.04 11.65 9.90
CA GLN A 14 3.29 10.98 9.53
C GLN A 14 4.39 11.19 10.56
N THR A 15 4.45 12.38 11.18
CA THR A 15 5.52 12.74 12.10
C THR A 15 5.17 12.48 13.56
N LEU A 16 3.88 12.49 13.89
CA LEU A 16 3.32 12.45 15.24
C LEU A 16 4.01 13.46 16.20
N ASN A 17 4.50 14.56 15.62
CA ASN A 17 5.25 15.60 16.32
C ASN A 17 5.03 16.96 15.65
N TYR A 18 4.41 17.89 16.38
CA TYR A 18 4.10 19.23 15.87
C TYR A 18 5.33 20.00 15.40
N GLN A 19 6.47 19.88 16.10
CA GLN A 19 7.72 20.57 15.73
C GLN A 19 8.24 20.07 14.39
N LYS A 20 8.36 18.74 14.24
CA LYS A 20 8.82 18.12 12.97
C LYS A 20 7.87 18.39 11.81
N ALA A 21 6.57 18.32 12.04
CA ALA A 21 5.57 18.66 11.03
C ALA A 21 5.65 20.13 10.59
N ALA A 22 5.88 21.04 11.55
CA ALA A 22 6.05 22.46 11.28
C ALA A 22 7.29 22.75 10.44
N GLU A 23 8.41 22.11 10.76
CA GLU A 23 9.64 22.20 9.97
C GLU A 23 9.44 21.71 8.53
N GLN A 24 8.76 20.58 8.32
CA GLN A 24 8.47 20.03 6.98
C GLN A 24 7.56 20.94 6.15
N LEU A 25 6.57 21.57 6.77
CA LEU A 25 5.62 22.45 6.09
C LEU A 25 6.07 23.92 6.06
N GLN A 26 7.21 24.22 6.66
CA GLN A 26 7.74 25.60 6.80
C GLN A 26 6.73 26.55 7.47
N TYR A 27 6.02 26.06 8.49
CA TYR A 27 5.09 26.80 9.31
C TYR A 27 5.59 26.96 10.75
N ALA A 28 5.05 27.92 11.47
CA ALA A 28 5.20 27.97 12.92
C ALA A 28 4.38 26.83 13.57
N PRO A 29 4.86 26.20 14.66
CA PRO A 29 4.09 25.15 15.36
C PRO A 29 2.70 25.57 15.81
N SER A 30 2.53 26.85 16.18
CA SER A 30 1.24 27.44 16.54
C SER A 30 0.26 27.49 15.36
N THR A 31 0.75 27.66 14.14
CA THR A 31 -0.07 27.61 12.92
C THR A 31 -0.60 26.20 12.69
N LEU A 32 0.25 25.19 12.84
CA LEU A 32 -0.17 23.81 12.73
C LEU A 32 -1.26 23.44 13.74
N PHE A 33 -1.03 23.83 15.00
CA PHE A 33 -2.01 23.60 16.05
C PHE A 33 -3.36 24.21 15.71
N LYS A 34 -3.36 25.47 15.20
CA LYS A 34 -4.58 26.16 14.77
C LYS A 34 -5.25 25.45 13.58
N HIS A 35 -4.48 24.99 12.60
CA HIS A 35 -5.02 24.24 11.45
C HIS A 35 -5.73 22.95 11.91
N ILE A 36 -5.10 22.18 12.79
CA ILE A 36 -5.71 20.94 13.31
C ILE A 36 -6.96 21.26 14.12
N GLN A 37 -6.91 22.26 15.01
CA GLN A 37 -8.05 22.66 15.82
C GLN A 37 -9.24 23.08 14.94
N MET A 38 -9.01 23.90 13.91
CA MET A 38 -10.05 24.31 12.97
C MET A 38 -10.62 23.11 12.18
N LEU A 39 -9.77 22.19 11.78
CA LEU A 39 -10.19 20.98 11.07
C LEU A 39 -11.06 20.09 11.97
N GLU A 40 -10.64 19.84 13.21
CA GLU A 40 -11.39 19.08 14.20
C GLU A 40 -12.75 19.71 14.55
N GLN A 41 -12.80 21.03 14.64
CA GLN A 41 -14.05 21.76 14.84
C GLN A 41 -15.02 21.57 13.66
N GLU A 42 -14.53 21.63 12.44
CA GLU A 42 -15.37 21.45 11.23
C GLU A 42 -15.82 20.01 11.05
N VAL A 43 -14.93 19.03 11.32
CA VAL A 43 -15.24 17.60 11.28
C VAL A 43 -16.16 17.18 12.43
N GLY A 44 -16.16 17.92 13.54
CA GLY A 44 -16.95 17.63 14.71
C GLY A 44 -16.41 16.49 15.59
N ALA A 45 -15.16 16.10 15.38
CA ALA A 45 -14.51 15.03 16.13
C ALA A 45 -13.00 15.28 16.30
N PRO A 46 -12.39 14.83 17.40
CA PRO A 46 -10.95 14.88 17.55
C PRO A 46 -10.29 13.88 16.58
N LEU A 47 -9.30 14.35 15.83
CA LEU A 47 -8.52 13.56 14.88
C LEU A 47 -7.22 13.04 15.49
N PHE A 48 -6.73 13.74 16.52
CA PHE A 48 -5.53 13.35 17.26
C PHE A 48 -5.83 13.22 18.76
N CYS A 49 -5.13 12.31 19.42
CA CYS A 49 -5.18 12.12 20.86
C CYS A 49 -3.75 11.98 21.42
N LYS A 50 -3.63 12.16 22.75
CA LYS A 50 -2.39 11.86 23.47
C LYS A 50 -2.51 10.50 24.16
N THR A 51 -1.62 9.60 23.84
CA THR A 51 -1.45 8.31 24.54
C THR A 51 -0.19 8.43 25.41
N GLY A 52 -0.37 8.81 26.67
CA GLY A 52 0.72 9.19 27.54
C GLY A 52 1.43 10.48 27.08
N ARG A 53 2.70 10.38 26.68
CA ARG A 53 3.49 11.49 26.14
C ARG A 53 3.54 11.55 24.61
N GLN A 54 2.93 10.57 23.95
CA GLN A 54 2.98 10.46 22.49
C GLN A 54 1.68 10.95 21.87
N LEU A 55 1.78 11.62 20.72
CA LEU A 55 0.66 11.96 19.86
C LEU A 55 0.29 10.72 19.03
N ALA A 56 -0.99 10.47 18.87
CA ALA A 56 -1.51 9.39 18.03
C ALA A 56 -2.76 9.87 17.28
N LEU A 57 -3.13 9.20 16.20
CA LEU A 57 -4.44 9.38 15.58
C LEU A 57 -5.53 8.73 16.44
N THR A 58 -6.71 9.31 16.45
CA THR A 58 -7.93 8.65 16.91
C THR A 58 -8.46 7.72 15.83
N GLN A 59 -9.43 6.86 16.15
CA GLN A 59 -10.13 6.06 15.14
C GLN A 59 -10.77 6.95 14.06
N GLN A 60 -11.37 8.08 14.45
CA GLN A 60 -11.91 9.08 13.54
C GLN A 60 -10.81 9.73 12.71
N GLY A 61 -9.64 9.99 13.32
CA GLY A 61 -8.46 10.50 12.63
C GLY A 61 -7.93 9.55 11.56
N GLU A 62 -7.85 8.26 11.84
CA GLU A 62 -7.46 7.24 10.86
C GLU A 62 -8.44 7.19 9.69
N ALA A 63 -9.75 7.13 9.98
CA ALA A 63 -10.78 7.14 8.95
C ALA A 63 -10.72 8.42 8.10
N PHE A 64 -10.60 9.59 8.72
CA PHE A 64 -10.55 10.87 8.01
C PHE A 64 -9.26 11.04 7.20
N LEU A 65 -8.12 10.50 7.65
CA LEU A 65 -6.84 10.58 6.95
C LEU A 65 -6.90 10.01 5.53
N VAL A 66 -7.65 8.94 5.34
CA VAL A 66 -7.85 8.34 4.01
C VAL A 66 -8.54 9.33 3.07
N HIS A 67 -9.59 9.99 3.55
CA HIS A 67 -10.30 11.02 2.77
C HIS A 67 -9.44 12.27 2.56
N ALA A 68 -8.70 12.70 3.57
CA ALA A 68 -7.79 13.85 3.46
C ALA A 68 -6.75 13.65 2.37
N ASN A 69 -6.15 12.46 2.29
CA ASN A 69 -5.21 12.13 1.22
C ASN A 69 -5.85 12.25 -0.15
N ARG A 70 -7.05 11.71 -0.34
CA ARG A 70 -7.79 11.78 -1.61
C ARG A 70 -8.18 13.20 -2.00
N MET A 71 -8.69 13.99 -1.06
CA MET A 71 -9.04 15.38 -1.33
C MET A 71 -7.83 16.18 -1.82
N VAL A 72 -6.66 15.98 -1.21
CA VAL A 72 -5.42 16.62 -1.65
C VAL A 72 -4.95 16.06 -2.99
N GLU A 73 -5.09 14.76 -3.24
CA GLU A 73 -4.82 14.17 -4.54
C GLU A 73 -5.70 14.78 -5.63
N HIS A 74 -7.02 14.81 -5.44
CA HIS A 74 -7.95 15.43 -6.39
C HIS A 74 -7.69 16.92 -6.60
N TYR A 75 -7.25 17.64 -5.58
CA TYR A 75 -6.83 19.03 -5.71
C TYR A 75 -5.67 19.17 -6.70
N TYR A 76 -4.62 18.34 -6.58
CA TYR A 76 -3.50 18.38 -7.52
C TYR A 76 -3.90 17.88 -8.92
N LEU A 77 -4.76 16.87 -9.03
CA LEU A 77 -5.33 16.43 -10.30
C LEU A 77 -6.08 17.57 -11.02
N ALA A 78 -6.87 18.34 -10.26
CA ALA A 78 -7.60 19.48 -10.80
C ALA A 78 -6.66 20.58 -11.29
N LEU A 79 -5.60 20.92 -10.54
CA LEU A 79 -4.60 21.90 -10.98
C LEU A 79 -3.89 21.46 -12.26
N ASP A 80 -3.49 20.22 -12.32
CA ASP A 80 -2.78 19.68 -13.48
C ASP A 80 -3.68 19.54 -14.72
N SER A 81 -4.99 19.36 -14.55
CA SER A 81 -5.95 19.24 -15.66
C SER A 81 -6.09 20.51 -16.50
N VAL A 82 -5.77 21.65 -15.92
CA VAL A 82 -5.80 22.95 -16.60
C VAL A 82 -4.44 23.41 -17.11
N CYS A 83 -3.37 22.65 -16.81
CA CYS A 83 -2.06 22.92 -17.38
C CYS A 83 -2.03 22.42 -18.84
N PRO A 84 -1.41 23.19 -19.77
CA PRO A 84 -1.20 22.70 -21.13
C PRO A 84 -0.50 21.34 -21.11
N ALA A 85 -0.87 20.46 -22.04
CA ALA A 85 -0.20 19.18 -22.23
C ALA A 85 1.26 19.43 -22.63
N GLU A 86 2.15 19.54 -21.65
CA GLU A 86 3.58 19.57 -21.91
C GLU A 86 4.02 18.22 -22.47
N LYS A 87 4.91 18.26 -23.46
CA LYS A 87 5.57 17.05 -23.94
C LYS A 87 6.35 16.46 -22.77
N LEU A 88 5.88 15.33 -22.25
CA LEU A 88 6.51 14.69 -21.11
C LEU A 88 7.76 13.95 -21.58
N GLU A 89 8.92 14.49 -21.24
CA GLU A 89 10.23 13.95 -21.60
C GLU A 89 11.03 13.58 -20.33
N GLY A 90 12.07 12.78 -20.53
CA GLY A 90 13.02 12.44 -19.46
C GLY A 90 12.75 11.09 -18.82
N THR A 91 13.39 10.88 -17.68
CA THR A 91 13.35 9.59 -16.96
C THR A 91 12.64 9.72 -15.63
N VAL A 92 11.73 8.80 -15.37
CA VAL A 92 11.09 8.60 -14.06
C VAL A 92 11.64 7.31 -13.45
N SER A 93 12.28 7.42 -12.29
CA SER A 93 12.75 6.27 -11.52
C SER A 93 11.63 5.76 -10.62
N VAL A 94 11.19 4.53 -10.87
CA VAL A 94 10.05 3.90 -10.21
C VAL A 94 10.53 2.67 -9.44
N GLY A 95 10.09 2.48 -8.20
CA GLY A 95 10.42 1.31 -7.41
C GLY A 95 9.24 0.64 -6.75
N GLY A 96 9.36 -0.65 -6.51
CA GLY A 96 8.36 -1.45 -5.81
C GLY A 96 8.82 -2.87 -5.59
N CYS A 97 8.01 -3.67 -4.90
CA CYS A 97 8.32 -5.08 -4.75
C CYS A 97 7.86 -5.89 -5.98
N GLU A 98 8.43 -7.08 -6.13
CA GLU A 98 8.14 -7.98 -7.25
C GLU A 98 6.64 -8.26 -7.41
N ILE A 99 5.93 -8.39 -6.28
CA ILE A 99 4.50 -8.72 -6.28
C ILE A 99 3.67 -7.60 -6.91
N ASN A 100 3.89 -6.34 -6.53
CA ASN A 100 3.07 -5.25 -7.07
C ASN A 100 3.49 -4.84 -8.49
N ILE A 101 4.80 -4.71 -8.76
CA ILE A 101 5.28 -4.33 -10.09
C ILE A 101 4.92 -5.40 -11.13
N GLY A 102 5.17 -6.67 -10.81
CA GLY A 102 4.98 -7.78 -11.77
C GLY A 102 3.53 -8.21 -11.99
N ASN A 103 2.60 -7.81 -11.12
CA ASN A 103 1.20 -8.25 -11.24
C ASN A 103 0.24 -7.06 -11.40
N SER A 104 0.05 -6.25 -10.36
CA SER A 104 -0.98 -5.22 -10.37
C SER A 104 -0.64 -3.98 -11.19
N LEU A 105 0.64 -3.62 -11.29
CA LEU A 105 1.07 -2.35 -11.89
C LEU A 105 1.62 -2.47 -13.32
N LEU A 106 1.85 -3.68 -13.83
CA LEU A 106 2.41 -3.86 -15.17
C LEU A 106 1.54 -3.18 -16.24
N ALA A 107 0.23 -3.38 -16.19
CA ALA A 107 -0.70 -2.76 -17.12
C ALA A 107 -0.74 -1.22 -17.01
N LEU A 108 -0.56 -0.67 -15.80
CA LEU A 108 -0.40 0.78 -15.62
C LEU A 108 0.83 1.30 -16.37
N PHE A 109 1.97 0.63 -16.25
CA PHE A 109 3.21 1.05 -16.91
C PHE A 109 3.13 0.94 -18.43
N GLU A 110 2.47 -0.10 -18.96
CA GLU A 110 2.20 -0.26 -20.40
C GLU A 110 1.31 0.86 -20.92
N GLN A 111 0.22 1.17 -20.23
CA GLN A 111 -0.68 2.29 -20.58
C GLN A 111 0.05 3.63 -20.54
N PHE A 112 0.84 3.86 -19.49
CA PHE A 112 1.62 5.08 -19.33
C PHE A 112 2.65 5.25 -20.45
N HIS A 113 3.38 4.19 -20.79
CA HIS A 113 4.35 4.20 -21.89
C HIS A 113 3.70 4.47 -23.25
N THR A 114 2.53 3.87 -23.49
CA THR A 114 1.76 4.11 -24.71
C THR A 114 1.31 5.56 -24.84
N ALA A 115 0.87 6.16 -23.73
CA ALA A 115 0.41 7.55 -23.69
C ALA A 115 1.58 8.57 -23.74
N HIS A 116 2.76 8.20 -23.28
CA HIS A 116 3.92 9.08 -23.09
C HIS A 116 5.21 8.44 -23.60
N ALA A 117 5.29 8.16 -24.89
CA ALA A 117 6.39 7.42 -25.53
C ALA A 117 7.78 8.08 -25.37
N GLU A 118 7.84 9.40 -25.18
CA GLU A 118 9.09 10.15 -24.95
C GLU A 118 9.59 10.03 -23.49
N THR A 119 8.78 9.49 -22.59
CA THR A 119 9.15 9.29 -21.19
C THR A 119 9.74 7.89 -20.99
N ARG A 120 10.94 7.84 -20.40
CA ARG A 120 11.58 6.60 -20.02
C ARG A 120 11.22 6.23 -18.57
N LEU A 121 10.72 5.02 -18.34
CA LEU A 121 10.56 4.46 -17.00
C LEU A 121 11.80 3.62 -16.64
N ASN A 122 12.48 4.00 -15.57
CA ASN A 122 13.57 3.23 -15.00
C ASN A 122 13.04 2.48 -13.77
N MET A 123 12.77 1.17 -13.92
CA MET A 123 12.17 0.36 -12.87
C MET A 123 13.21 -0.30 -11.99
N MET A 124 13.07 -0.18 -10.69
CA MET A 124 13.90 -0.81 -9.68
C MET A 124 13.07 -1.72 -8.79
N MET A 125 13.35 -3.01 -8.82
CA MET A 125 12.75 -3.95 -7.88
C MET A 125 13.48 -3.92 -6.55
N THR A 126 12.73 -3.85 -5.45
CA THR A 126 13.25 -3.88 -4.09
C THR A 126 12.25 -4.58 -3.18
N HIS A 127 12.63 -4.84 -1.94
CA HIS A 127 11.66 -5.30 -0.95
C HIS A 127 10.78 -4.13 -0.45
N ASN A 128 9.58 -4.46 -0.02
CA ASN A 128 8.54 -3.48 0.34
C ASN A 128 9.05 -2.40 1.34
N ALA A 129 9.77 -2.80 2.38
CA ALA A 129 10.33 -1.88 3.38
C ALA A 129 11.49 -1.00 2.85
N GLY A 130 12.11 -1.36 1.72
CA GLY A 130 13.21 -0.60 1.10
C GLY A 130 12.72 0.62 0.31
N VAL A 131 11.50 0.59 -0.21
CA VAL A 131 10.95 1.67 -1.06
C VAL A 131 11.06 3.05 -0.41
N PRO A 132 10.64 3.26 0.86
CA PRO A 132 10.74 4.58 1.48
C PRO A 132 12.17 5.11 1.61
N ALA A 133 13.15 4.25 1.83
CA ALA A 133 14.56 4.65 1.92
C ALA A 133 15.10 5.14 0.58
N LEU A 134 14.75 4.45 -0.51
CA LEU A 134 15.15 4.82 -1.87
C LEU A 134 14.52 6.14 -2.33
N ILE A 135 13.28 6.42 -1.94
CA ILE A 135 12.64 7.73 -2.16
C ILE A 135 13.37 8.84 -1.39
N ARG A 136 13.72 8.60 -0.11
CA ARG A 136 14.43 9.62 0.70
C ARG A 136 15.81 9.97 0.14
N SER A 137 16.50 8.98 -0.44
CA SER A 137 17.83 9.15 -1.05
C SER A 137 17.81 9.63 -2.51
N ASP A 138 16.62 9.99 -3.05
CA ASP A 138 16.46 10.43 -4.44
C ASP A 138 16.84 9.39 -5.51
N MET A 139 16.94 8.12 -5.10
CA MET A 139 17.13 7.01 -6.04
C MET A 139 15.85 6.67 -6.81
N LEU A 140 14.70 6.97 -6.22
CA LEU A 140 13.39 6.85 -6.83
C LEU A 140 12.66 8.19 -6.80
N ASP A 141 11.95 8.49 -7.88
CA ASP A 141 10.98 9.59 -7.95
C ASP A 141 9.64 9.15 -7.33
N ILE A 142 9.21 7.92 -7.63
CA ILE A 142 7.95 7.30 -7.19
C ILE A 142 8.22 5.87 -6.71
N GLY A 143 7.53 5.48 -5.66
CA GLY A 143 7.52 4.11 -5.18
C GLY A 143 6.10 3.56 -5.04
N PHE A 144 5.98 2.24 -5.18
CA PHE A 144 4.77 1.49 -4.91
C PHE A 144 5.07 0.47 -3.82
N PHE A 145 4.19 0.36 -2.83
CA PHE A 145 4.41 -0.58 -1.73
C PHE A 145 3.11 -0.91 -0.99
N TYR A 146 3.08 -2.11 -0.43
CA TYR A 146 1.96 -2.55 0.39
C TYR A 146 2.12 -2.14 1.84
N THR A 147 0.97 -1.85 2.47
CA THR A 147 0.82 -1.74 3.93
C THR A 147 -0.40 -2.53 4.37
N THR A 148 -0.45 -2.95 5.63
CA THR A 148 -1.62 -3.59 6.23
C THR A 148 -2.57 -2.57 6.89
N ARG A 149 -2.18 -1.31 6.89
CA ARG A 149 -2.98 -0.15 7.35
C ARG A 149 -2.84 0.98 6.35
N PRO A 150 -3.80 1.92 6.27
CA PRO A 150 -3.69 3.07 5.39
C PRO A 150 -2.34 3.77 5.57
N GLY A 151 -1.61 3.95 4.47
CA GLY A 151 -0.20 4.24 4.47
C GLY A 151 0.21 5.53 5.18
N VAL A 152 0.90 5.37 6.29
CA VAL A 152 1.66 6.45 6.93
C VAL A 152 3.14 6.11 6.82
N VAL A 153 3.89 6.92 6.09
CA VAL A 153 5.36 6.79 5.95
C VAL A 153 6.00 8.10 6.38
N SER A 154 6.71 8.06 7.49
CA SER A 154 7.33 9.27 8.07
C SER A 154 8.17 10.03 7.05
N GLY A 155 7.84 11.32 6.85
CA GLY A 155 8.57 12.22 5.96
C GLY A 155 8.34 12.00 4.46
N LEU A 156 7.37 11.17 4.08
CA LEU A 156 7.00 10.95 2.68
C LEU A 156 5.49 11.06 2.50
N ARG A 157 5.07 11.44 1.33
CA ARG A 157 3.67 11.38 0.93
C ARG A 157 3.34 9.97 0.47
N ALA A 158 2.51 9.26 1.22
CA ALA A 158 1.95 7.97 0.82
C ALA A 158 0.45 8.14 0.57
N VAL A 159 0.01 7.77 -0.63
CA VAL A 159 -1.39 7.86 -1.06
C VAL A 159 -1.91 6.45 -1.32
N PRO A 160 -2.91 5.98 -0.58
CA PRO A 160 -3.48 4.66 -0.82
C PRO A 160 -4.30 4.66 -2.11
N LEU A 161 -3.97 3.74 -3.01
CA LEU A 161 -4.61 3.57 -4.31
C LEU A 161 -5.86 2.69 -4.21
N TYR A 162 -5.71 1.49 -3.65
CA TYR A 162 -6.79 0.53 -3.41
C TYR A 162 -6.40 -0.42 -2.27
N ARG A 163 -7.34 -1.24 -1.84
CA ARG A 163 -7.10 -2.35 -0.93
C ARG A 163 -7.59 -3.67 -1.53
N GLU A 164 -6.93 -4.73 -1.16
CA GLU A 164 -7.24 -6.08 -1.61
C GLU A 164 -6.99 -7.11 -0.49
N PRO A 165 -7.68 -8.25 -0.48
CA PRO A 165 -7.42 -9.30 0.49
C PRO A 165 -6.13 -10.04 0.19
N VAL A 166 -5.47 -10.51 1.25
CA VAL A 166 -4.31 -11.39 1.21
C VAL A 166 -4.76 -12.80 1.53
N TYR A 167 -4.48 -13.74 0.63
CA TYR A 167 -4.87 -15.13 0.75
C TYR A 167 -3.73 -16.02 1.23
N ILE A 168 -4.08 -17.09 1.91
CA ILE A 168 -3.19 -18.21 2.19
C ILE A 168 -3.23 -19.12 0.97
N MET A 169 -2.06 -19.35 0.38
CA MET A 169 -1.87 -20.14 -0.82
C MET A 169 -1.12 -21.44 -0.49
N VAL A 170 -1.59 -22.54 -1.04
CA VAL A 170 -0.98 -23.86 -0.95
C VAL A 170 -0.93 -24.53 -2.31
N SER A 171 -0.18 -25.63 -2.47
CA SER A 171 -0.25 -26.44 -3.68
C SER A 171 -1.65 -27.07 -3.85
N TRP A 172 -2.08 -27.28 -5.08
CA TRP A 172 -3.40 -27.88 -5.39
C TRP A 172 -3.58 -29.29 -4.79
N ASP A 173 -2.50 -30.04 -4.57
CA ASP A 173 -2.47 -31.38 -3.97
C ASP A 173 -2.33 -31.37 -2.43
N HIS A 174 -2.26 -30.18 -1.82
CA HIS A 174 -2.16 -30.04 -0.37
C HIS A 174 -3.44 -30.58 0.33
N PRO A 175 -3.33 -31.25 1.49
CA PRO A 175 -4.48 -31.84 2.20
C PRO A 175 -5.62 -30.87 2.52
N LEU A 176 -5.32 -29.57 2.65
CA LEU A 176 -6.32 -28.53 2.92
C LEU A 176 -6.89 -27.89 1.65
N ALA A 177 -6.31 -28.13 0.47
CA ALA A 177 -6.66 -27.43 -0.77
C ALA A 177 -8.14 -27.56 -1.18
N GLN A 178 -8.75 -28.72 -0.88
CA GLN A 178 -10.15 -29.02 -1.23
C GLN A 178 -11.13 -28.81 -0.06
N LYS A 179 -10.63 -28.45 1.12
CA LYS A 179 -11.49 -28.19 2.29
C LYS A 179 -12.10 -26.78 2.19
N LYS A 180 -13.30 -26.65 2.72
CA LYS A 180 -14.04 -25.38 2.77
C LYS A 180 -14.31 -24.94 4.19
N GLY A 181 -14.46 -23.63 4.38
CA GLY A 181 -14.78 -23.07 5.68
C GLY A 181 -13.70 -23.35 6.73
N LEU A 182 -12.43 -23.29 6.30
CA LEU A 182 -11.31 -23.52 7.21
C LEU A 182 -11.18 -22.36 8.18
N LYS A 183 -10.82 -22.69 9.42
CA LYS A 183 -10.42 -21.72 10.44
C LYS A 183 -8.91 -21.69 10.59
N TYR A 184 -8.39 -20.62 11.20
CA TYR A 184 -6.93 -20.45 11.38
C TYR A 184 -6.30 -21.59 12.18
N GLU A 185 -7.05 -22.27 13.06
CA GLU A 185 -6.57 -23.45 13.80
C GLU A 185 -6.19 -24.62 12.89
N ALA A 186 -6.74 -24.67 11.66
CA ALA A 186 -6.35 -25.67 10.67
C ALA A 186 -4.91 -25.49 10.16
N LEU A 187 -4.29 -24.35 10.45
CA LEU A 187 -2.91 -24.05 10.07
C LEU A 187 -1.88 -24.50 11.10
N GLU A 188 -2.33 -25.05 12.25
CA GLU A 188 -1.43 -25.53 13.32
C GLU A 188 -0.37 -26.50 12.78
N GLY A 189 0.89 -26.24 13.07
CA GLY A 189 2.03 -27.05 12.64
C GLY A 189 2.40 -26.95 11.17
N MET A 190 1.67 -26.17 10.33
CA MET A 190 2.00 -26.03 8.92
C MET A 190 3.31 -25.28 8.70
N GLN A 191 4.05 -25.68 7.67
CA GLN A 191 5.23 -24.95 7.21
C GLN A 191 4.80 -23.68 6.47
N PHE A 192 5.52 -22.59 6.73
CA PHE A 192 5.25 -21.30 6.11
C PHE A 192 6.48 -20.74 5.42
N MET A 193 6.33 -20.35 4.16
CA MET A 193 7.40 -19.77 3.35
C MET A 193 7.02 -18.39 2.84
N TYR A 194 7.96 -17.46 2.85
CA TYR A 194 7.73 -16.08 2.44
C TYR A 194 8.98 -15.47 1.79
N PRO A 195 8.81 -14.43 0.95
CA PRO A 195 9.90 -13.93 0.13
C PRO A 195 10.92 -13.10 0.90
N HIS A 196 10.52 -12.40 1.98
CA HIS A 196 11.39 -11.48 2.71
C HIS A 196 10.98 -11.34 4.18
N ASP A 197 11.96 -11.22 5.08
CA ASP A 197 11.75 -11.05 6.53
C ASP A 197 11.01 -9.74 6.90
N THR A 198 11.09 -8.71 6.05
CA THR A 198 10.37 -7.44 6.19
C THR A 198 9.06 -7.38 5.41
N CYS A 199 8.49 -8.52 5.01
CA CYS A 199 7.20 -8.57 4.34
C CYS A 199 6.09 -8.08 5.27
N CYS A 200 5.36 -7.03 4.89
CA CYS A 200 4.31 -6.44 5.73
C CYS A 200 3.18 -7.43 6.05
N PHE A 201 2.84 -8.34 5.13
CA PHE A 201 1.82 -9.36 5.34
C PHE A 201 2.23 -10.34 6.45
N VAL A 202 3.49 -10.74 6.45
CA VAL A 202 4.07 -11.63 7.47
C VAL A 202 4.08 -10.95 8.83
N GLY A 203 4.45 -9.67 8.87
CA GLY A 203 4.46 -8.86 10.08
C GLY A 203 3.08 -8.68 10.74
N GLU A 204 1.99 -8.87 9.99
CA GLU A 204 0.61 -8.87 10.52
C GLU A 204 0.13 -10.29 10.81
N PHE A 205 0.41 -11.22 9.90
CA PHE A 205 -0.09 -12.59 9.93
C PHE A 205 0.44 -13.40 11.13
N LEU A 206 1.74 -13.42 11.34
CA LEU A 206 2.33 -14.21 12.42
C LEU A 206 1.88 -13.75 13.81
N PRO A 207 1.91 -12.45 14.17
CA PRO A 207 1.38 -12.01 15.47
C PRO A 207 -0.13 -12.23 15.63
N MET A 208 -0.90 -12.22 14.53
CA MET A 208 -2.33 -12.55 14.56
C MET A 208 -2.54 -14.01 14.96
N LEU A 209 -1.86 -14.95 14.30
CA LEU A 209 -1.94 -16.37 14.63
C LEU A 209 -1.49 -16.65 16.07
N GLU A 210 -0.40 -16.03 16.51
CA GLU A 210 0.11 -16.17 17.88
C GLU A 210 -0.93 -15.75 18.93
N LYS A 211 -1.63 -14.63 18.71
CA LYS A 211 -2.73 -14.17 19.58
C LYS A 211 -3.92 -15.14 19.63
N MET A 212 -4.13 -15.88 18.55
CA MET A 212 -5.17 -16.91 18.46
C MET A 212 -4.71 -18.28 19.01
N GLY A 213 -3.45 -18.39 19.45
CA GLY A 213 -2.86 -19.63 19.95
C GLY A 213 -2.53 -20.63 18.85
N VAL A 214 -2.41 -20.20 17.60
CA VAL A 214 -2.04 -21.04 16.45
C VAL A 214 -0.54 -20.93 16.22
N HIS A 215 0.16 -22.06 16.29
CA HIS A 215 1.60 -22.11 16.12
C HIS A 215 1.95 -22.80 14.81
N LEU A 216 2.57 -22.06 13.91
CA LEU A 216 3.09 -22.61 12.66
C LEU A 216 4.29 -23.51 12.96
N GLY A 217 4.53 -24.46 12.09
CA GLY A 217 5.73 -25.26 12.06
C GLY A 217 6.96 -24.42 11.64
N LYS A 218 7.79 -24.98 10.77
CA LYS A 218 8.95 -24.24 10.27
C LYS A 218 8.53 -23.02 9.43
N THR A 219 9.02 -21.84 9.78
CA THR A 219 8.91 -20.62 8.95
C THR A 219 10.23 -20.35 8.25
N THR A 220 10.20 -20.09 6.95
CA THR A 220 11.40 -19.91 6.13
C THR A 220 11.23 -18.75 5.16
N PHE A 221 12.18 -17.84 5.09
CA PHE A 221 12.23 -16.84 4.00
C PHE A 221 13.27 -17.25 2.96
N LEU A 222 12.99 -16.97 1.67
CA LEU A 222 13.75 -17.49 0.54
C LEU A 222 14.34 -16.42 -0.37
N GLY A 223 14.14 -15.14 -0.07
CA GLY A 223 14.76 -14.02 -0.80
C GLY A 223 14.09 -13.63 -2.12
N GLY A 224 13.05 -14.34 -2.58
CA GLY A 224 12.33 -14.01 -3.82
C GLY A 224 11.01 -14.76 -3.94
N VAL A 225 10.06 -14.16 -4.62
CA VAL A 225 8.70 -14.71 -4.78
C VAL A 225 8.72 -16.02 -5.55
N GLN A 226 9.46 -16.09 -6.66
CA GLN A 226 9.55 -17.30 -7.48
C GLN A 226 10.06 -18.51 -6.69
N LEU A 227 11.10 -18.32 -5.86
CA LEU A 227 11.63 -19.40 -5.02
C LEU A 227 10.58 -19.86 -4.00
N VAL A 228 9.82 -18.93 -3.43
CA VAL A 228 8.75 -19.28 -2.48
C VAL A 228 7.70 -20.14 -3.15
N VAL A 229 7.13 -19.70 -4.28
CA VAL A 229 6.03 -20.43 -4.94
C VAL A 229 6.45 -21.82 -5.42
N GLU A 230 7.70 -21.97 -5.91
CA GLU A 230 8.24 -23.26 -6.30
C GLU A 230 8.45 -24.20 -5.11
N GLN A 231 8.95 -23.70 -3.98
CA GLN A 231 9.16 -24.53 -2.79
C GLN A 231 7.85 -24.88 -2.09
N VAL A 232 6.90 -23.95 -2.03
CA VAL A 232 5.54 -24.22 -1.53
C VAL A 232 4.92 -25.41 -2.26
N ARG A 233 5.08 -25.45 -3.60
CA ARG A 233 4.59 -26.58 -4.42
C ARG A 233 5.28 -27.90 -4.10
N LYS A 234 6.59 -27.89 -3.82
CA LYS A 234 7.39 -29.10 -3.58
C LYS A 234 7.25 -29.66 -2.18
N GLU A 235 7.17 -28.80 -1.18
CA GLU A 235 7.27 -29.19 0.24
C GLU A 235 5.93 -29.22 0.95
N GLY A 236 4.81 -28.91 0.28
CA GLY A 236 3.49 -28.87 0.92
C GLY A 236 3.39 -27.78 1.98
N ALA A 237 4.14 -26.69 1.81
CA ALA A 237 4.07 -25.53 2.68
C ALA A 237 2.95 -24.57 2.26
N MET A 238 2.74 -23.51 3.04
CA MET A 238 1.86 -22.40 2.65
C MET A 238 2.64 -21.11 2.47
N THR A 239 2.04 -20.16 1.74
CA THR A 239 2.52 -18.77 1.61
C THR A 239 1.35 -17.79 1.60
N LEU A 240 1.66 -16.49 1.56
CA LEU A 240 0.66 -15.43 1.41
C LEU A 240 0.77 -14.78 0.03
N ALA A 241 -0.38 -14.47 -0.56
CA ALA A 241 -0.46 -13.71 -1.80
C ALA A 241 -1.62 -12.72 -1.76
N PRO A 242 -1.40 -11.45 -2.15
CA PRO A 242 -2.49 -10.51 -2.39
C PRO A 242 -3.34 -10.98 -3.58
N HIS A 243 -4.58 -10.52 -3.65
CA HIS A 243 -5.55 -10.94 -4.66
C HIS A 243 -5.01 -10.81 -6.09
N CYS A 244 -4.32 -9.70 -6.39
CA CYS A 244 -3.74 -9.46 -7.72
C CYS A 244 -2.71 -10.51 -8.15
N ALA A 245 -1.97 -11.13 -7.21
CA ALA A 245 -0.97 -12.15 -7.48
C ALA A 245 -1.54 -13.58 -7.40
N ALA A 246 -2.63 -13.79 -6.68
CA ALA A 246 -3.17 -15.11 -6.41
C ALA A 246 -3.57 -15.86 -7.70
N GLN A 247 -4.15 -15.16 -8.69
CA GLN A 247 -4.51 -15.75 -9.98
C GLN A 247 -3.26 -16.17 -10.76
N HIS A 248 -2.25 -15.30 -10.81
CA HIS A 248 -0.97 -15.64 -11.45
C HIS A 248 -0.30 -16.86 -10.78
N TYR A 249 -0.34 -16.94 -9.45
CA TYR A 249 0.22 -18.09 -8.72
C TYR A 249 -0.56 -19.37 -9.01
N HIS A 250 -1.87 -19.27 -9.23
CA HIS A 250 -2.69 -20.40 -9.67
C HIS A 250 -2.29 -20.86 -11.06
N ASP A 251 -2.27 -19.98 -12.04
CA ASP A 251 -2.08 -20.30 -13.46
C ASP A 251 -0.66 -20.77 -13.76
N ALA A 252 0.35 -20.10 -13.19
CA ALA A 252 1.75 -20.38 -13.47
C ALA A 252 2.35 -21.51 -12.62
N TYR A 253 1.88 -21.66 -11.36
CA TYR A 253 2.51 -22.55 -10.39
C TYR A 253 1.57 -23.59 -9.79
N GLY A 254 0.28 -23.55 -10.10
CA GLY A 254 -0.71 -24.50 -9.57
C GLY A 254 -0.98 -24.33 -8.08
N LEU A 255 -0.76 -23.12 -7.54
CA LEU A 255 -1.15 -22.82 -6.17
C LEU A 255 -2.63 -22.47 -6.10
N VAL A 256 -3.30 -22.89 -5.04
CA VAL A 256 -4.70 -22.57 -4.79
C VAL A 256 -4.84 -21.84 -3.46
N ARG A 257 -5.79 -20.95 -3.38
CA ARG A 257 -6.13 -20.29 -2.12
C ARG A 257 -6.89 -21.25 -1.21
N LEU A 258 -6.60 -21.22 0.06
CA LEU A 258 -7.43 -21.88 1.06
C LEU A 258 -8.77 -21.13 1.22
N ASP A 259 -9.84 -21.90 1.35
CA ASP A 259 -11.18 -21.38 1.64
C ASP A 259 -11.31 -21.19 3.15
N MET A 260 -11.01 -19.97 3.61
CA MET A 260 -11.04 -19.59 5.02
C MET A 260 -12.40 -18.99 5.37
N ASP A 261 -12.89 -19.27 6.57
CA ASP A 261 -14.16 -18.75 7.11
C ASP A 261 -13.96 -17.40 7.84
N GLU A 262 -12.71 -17.09 8.23
CA GLU A 262 -12.37 -15.83 8.85
C GLU A 262 -11.98 -14.74 7.83
N GLU A 263 -12.10 -13.48 8.30
CA GLU A 263 -11.70 -12.31 7.53
C GLU A 263 -10.21 -12.39 7.14
N PRO A 264 -9.88 -12.11 5.87
CA PRO A 264 -8.50 -12.08 5.42
C PRO A 264 -7.76 -10.84 5.97
N ILE A 265 -6.44 -10.90 5.96
CA ILE A 265 -5.63 -9.69 6.08
C ILE A 265 -5.89 -8.83 4.85
N TRP A 266 -6.06 -7.52 5.06
CA TRP A 266 -6.21 -6.56 3.99
C TRP A 266 -4.88 -5.86 3.69
N ALA A 267 -4.50 -5.84 2.43
CA ALA A 267 -3.36 -5.10 1.92
C ALA A 267 -3.81 -3.80 1.26
N TRP A 268 -3.06 -2.73 1.51
CA TRP A 268 -3.24 -1.43 0.89
C TRP A 268 -2.11 -1.20 -0.08
N GLU A 269 -2.39 -1.13 -1.38
CA GLU A 269 -1.42 -0.64 -2.36
C GLU A 269 -1.32 0.87 -2.25
N ASN A 270 -0.10 1.38 -2.09
CA ASN A 270 0.16 2.80 -1.96
C ASN A 270 1.16 3.27 -2.99
N ILE A 271 0.93 4.47 -3.52
CA ILE A 271 1.97 5.23 -4.20
C ILE A 271 2.66 6.16 -3.18
N VAL A 272 3.98 6.27 -3.26
CA VAL A 272 4.78 7.09 -2.35
C VAL A 272 5.78 7.95 -3.10
N TYR A 273 5.95 9.18 -2.65
CA TYR A 273 6.91 10.17 -3.15
C TYR A 273 7.24 11.20 -2.05
N LYS A 274 8.25 12.04 -2.25
CA LYS A 274 8.62 13.08 -1.25
C LYS A 274 7.54 14.15 -1.14
N ASN A 275 7.33 14.91 -2.23
CA ASN A 275 6.36 15.98 -2.32
C ASN A 275 5.86 16.06 -3.76
N TYR A 276 4.55 16.16 -3.95
CA TYR A 276 3.94 16.26 -5.27
C TYR A 276 4.41 17.47 -6.06
N GLU A 277 4.54 18.62 -5.39
CA GLU A 277 4.93 19.88 -6.03
C GLU A 277 6.35 19.86 -6.60
N THR A 278 7.25 19.06 -5.99
CA THR A 278 8.63 18.94 -6.42
C THR A 278 8.89 17.78 -7.37
N LEU A 279 7.88 16.94 -7.64
CA LEU A 279 7.99 15.89 -8.63
C LEU A 279 8.24 16.48 -10.02
N LYS A 280 9.06 15.80 -10.80
CA LYS A 280 9.22 16.06 -12.24
C LYS A 280 7.87 15.96 -12.96
N PRO A 281 7.61 16.72 -14.04
CA PRO A 281 6.34 16.65 -14.77
C PRO A 281 5.93 15.23 -15.16
N ALA A 282 6.85 14.41 -15.66
CA ALA A 282 6.59 13.03 -16.04
C ALA A 282 6.24 12.13 -14.81
N ALA A 283 6.89 12.37 -13.65
CA ALA A 283 6.58 11.64 -12.42
C ALA A 283 5.20 12.04 -11.87
N ARG A 284 4.82 13.32 -11.95
CA ARG A 284 3.45 13.77 -11.63
C ARG A 284 2.41 13.12 -12.53
N ALA A 285 2.70 13.02 -13.82
CA ALA A 285 1.81 12.34 -14.77
C ALA A 285 1.63 10.86 -14.40
N LEU A 286 2.71 10.15 -14.04
CA LEU A 286 2.62 8.76 -13.60
C LEU A 286 1.80 8.63 -12.30
N ALA A 287 1.97 9.54 -11.35
CA ALA A 287 1.17 9.55 -10.13
C ALA A 287 -0.33 9.71 -10.43
N ARG A 288 -0.69 10.58 -11.38
CA ARG A 288 -2.07 10.73 -11.86
C ARG A 288 -2.58 9.46 -12.54
N SER A 289 -1.82 8.91 -13.46
CA SER A 289 -2.19 7.67 -14.16
C SER A 289 -2.42 6.53 -13.17
N SER A 290 -1.65 6.48 -12.07
CA SER A 290 -1.83 5.49 -11.01
C SER A 290 -3.18 5.61 -10.31
N ALA A 291 -3.65 6.83 -10.04
CA ALA A 291 -4.96 7.05 -9.43
C ALA A 291 -6.10 6.65 -10.37
N VAL A 292 -6.01 7.04 -11.65
CA VAL A 292 -7.01 6.65 -12.66
C VAL A 292 -7.04 5.14 -12.86
N TYR A 293 -5.87 4.52 -12.97
CA TYR A 293 -5.73 3.07 -13.10
C TYR A 293 -6.36 2.32 -11.92
N ALA A 294 -6.14 2.80 -10.70
CA ALA A 294 -6.74 2.21 -9.51
C ALA A 294 -8.28 2.28 -9.52
N ASP A 295 -8.87 3.38 -10.03
CA ASP A 295 -10.34 3.47 -10.22
C ASP A 295 -10.85 2.47 -11.25
N GLU A 296 -10.11 2.29 -12.35
CA GLU A 296 -10.46 1.29 -13.36
C GLU A 296 -10.35 -0.14 -12.83
N LEU A 297 -9.29 -0.44 -12.06
CA LEU A 297 -9.07 -1.74 -11.47
C LEU A 297 -10.22 -2.13 -10.55
N VAL A 298 -10.63 -1.22 -9.66
CA VAL A 298 -11.77 -1.43 -8.76
C VAL A 298 -13.08 -1.63 -9.52
N LYS A 299 -13.30 -0.86 -10.60
CA LYS A 299 -14.51 -1.00 -11.43
C LYS A 299 -14.55 -2.32 -12.21
N LYS A 300 -13.40 -2.84 -12.62
CA LYS A 300 -13.26 -4.11 -13.36
C LYS A 300 -13.33 -5.35 -12.46
N ASP A 301 -13.09 -5.19 -11.16
CA ASP A 301 -13.19 -6.30 -10.22
C ASP A 301 -14.65 -6.67 -9.93
N THR A 302 -15.18 -7.58 -10.73
CA THR A 302 -16.55 -8.11 -10.57
C THR A 302 -16.74 -8.94 -9.30
N SER A 303 -15.65 -9.35 -8.65
CA SER A 303 -15.68 -10.12 -7.39
C SER A 303 -15.89 -9.22 -6.15
N GLY A 304 -15.75 -7.90 -6.30
CA GLY A 304 -15.85 -6.94 -5.19
C GLY A 304 -14.73 -7.05 -4.16
N ARG A 305 -13.63 -7.72 -4.50
CA ARG A 305 -12.51 -7.98 -3.57
C ARG A 305 -11.47 -6.87 -3.55
N ILE A 306 -11.35 -6.14 -4.67
CA ILE A 306 -10.56 -4.93 -4.74
C ILE A 306 -11.47 -3.75 -4.47
N SER A 307 -11.12 -2.90 -3.54
CA SER A 307 -11.93 -1.74 -3.21
C SER A 307 -11.09 -0.49 -2.99
N ARG A 308 -11.71 0.65 -3.22
CA ARG A 308 -11.14 1.91 -2.77
C ARG A 308 -11.01 1.92 -1.25
N PRO A 309 -10.05 2.68 -0.69
CA PRO A 309 -9.79 2.76 0.74
C PRO A 309 -11.02 2.97 1.65
N ASN A 310 -12.14 3.38 1.09
CA ASN A 310 -13.38 3.68 1.83
C ASN A 310 -14.62 3.00 1.22
N GLY A 311 -14.44 2.00 0.41
CA GLY A 311 -15.56 1.18 -0.03
C GLY A 311 -16.14 0.46 1.19
N THR A 312 -17.26 0.98 1.74
CA THR A 312 -18.23 0.11 2.42
C THR A 312 -18.66 -0.91 1.39
N ALA A 313 -18.48 -2.19 1.72
CA ALA A 313 -19.05 -3.29 0.96
C ALA A 313 -20.56 -3.09 0.80
#